data_bd447f69c549b3062b58b269c4ce4eee
#
_entry.id   bd447f69c549b3062b58b269c4ce4eee
#
_cell.length_a   1.000
_cell.length_b   1.000
_cell.length_c   1.000
_cell.angle_alpha   90.00
_cell.angle_beta   90.00
_cell.angle_gamma   90.00
#
_symmetry.space_group_name_H-M   'P 1'
#
loop_
_entity.id
_entity.type
_entity.pdbx_description
1 polymer ?
#
loop_
_entity_poly.entity_id
_entity_poly.type
_entity_poly.pdbx_seq_one_letter_code
_entity_poly.pdbx_strand_id
1 'polypeptide(L)'
;MDLHNEKCVMVIDEHLPLGIIANTAAIMGITLGKKMPEVVGADVTDKTGKEHLGIIEFPVPILKGNAESIKTIRERLYEPDFSDLTVVDFSDL
;
A
#
# COMPACT_ATOMS: atom_id res chain seq x y z
N MET A 1 1.21 -15.39 9.44
CA MET A 1 0.78 -14.92 8.08
C MET A 1 1.62 -15.61 7.02
N ASP A 2 0.97 -16.10 5.98
CA ASP A 2 1.68 -16.66 4.83
C ASP A 2 1.92 -15.55 3.81
N LEU A 3 3.12 -15.00 3.78
CA LEU A 3 3.47 -13.89 2.90
C LEU A 3 3.45 -14.24 1.41
N HIS A 4 3.50 -15.53 1.07
CA HIS A 4 3.42 -15.96 -0.33
C HIS A 4 2.02 -15.77 -0.91
N ASN A 5 0.99 -15.70 -0.07
CA ASN A 5 -0.39 -15.50 -0.48
C ASN A 5 -0.87 -14.05 -0.29
N GLU A 6 -0.03 -13.20 0.29
CA GLU A 6 -0.38 -11.80 0.51
C GLU A 6 -0.06 -10.96 -0.72
N LYS A 7 -0.96 -10.04 -1.01
CA LYS A 7 -0.80 -9.10 -2.12
C LYS A 7 -1.20 -7.71 -1.67
N CYS A 8 -0.48 -6.73 -2.17
CA CYS A 8 -0.77 -5.33 -1.93
C CYS A 8 -0.78 -4.60 -3.27
N VAL A 9 -1.74 -3.75 -3.48
CA VAL A 9 -1.82 -2.94 -4.69
C VAL A 9 -2.32 -1.55 -4.32
N MET A 10 -1.77 -0.54 -4.99
CA MET A 10 -2.25 0.84 -4.88
C MET A 10 -2.84 1.28 -6.22
N VAL A 11 -3.90 2.07 -6.17
CA VAL A 11 -4.46 2.71 -7.36
C VAL A 11 -4.44 4.21 -7.11
N ILE A 12 -3.74 4.95 -7.97
CA ILE A 12 -3.54 6.39 -7.79
C ILE A 12 -3.93 7.12 -9.07
N ASP A 13 -4.53 8.30 -8.91
CA ASP A 13 -4.94 9.15 -10.03
C ASP A 13 -3.71 9.54 -10.84
N GLU A 14 -3.66 9.11 -12.11
CA GLU A 14 -2.53 9.35 -13.00
C GLU A 14 -2.39 10.81 -13.41
N HIS A 15 -3.44 11.61 -13.23
CA HIS A 15 -3.44 13.03 -13.62
C HIS A 15 -2.80 13.93 -12.56
N LEU A 16 -2.46 13.40 -11.40
CA LEU A 16 -1.76 14.17 -10.38
C LEU A 16 -0.29 14.37 -10.75
N PRO A 17 0.32 15.49 -10.32
CA PRO A 17 1.76 15.65 -10.48
C PRO A 17 2.54 14.51 -9.81
N LEU A 18 3.70 14.17 -10.37
CA LEU A 18 4.48 13.03 -9.89
C LEU A 18 4.79 13.11 -8.39
N GLY A 19 5.17 14.28 -7.89
CA GLY A 19 5.44 14.46 -6.46
C GLY A 19 4.23 14.15 -5.58
N ILE A 20 3.05 14.52 -6.03
CA ILE A 20 1.80 14.25 -5.31
C ILE A 20 1.45 12.75 -5.37
N ILE A 21 1.69 12.11 -6.49
CA ILE A 21 1.52 10.66 -6.61
C ILE A 21 2.41 9.94 -5.60
N ALA A 22 3.69 10.31 -5.54
CA ALA A 22 4.64 9.71 -4.61
C ALA A 22 4.25 9.96 -3.15
N ASN A 23 3.84 11.18 -2.84
CA ASN A 23 3.37 11.53 -1.49
C ASN A 23 2.15 10.69 -1.08
N THR A 24 1.19 10.55 -1.98
CA THR A 24 -0.02 9.75 -1.74
C THR A 24 0.34 8.29 -1.44
N ALA A 25 1.23 7.72 -2.25
CA ALA A 25 1.68 6.34 -2.04
C ALA A 25 2.38 6.17 -0.69
N ALA A 26 3.25 7.12 -0.33
CA ALA A 26 3.96 7.06 0.95
C ALA A 26 2.98 7.15 2.14
N ILE A 27 2.01 8.05 2.07
CA ILE A 27 1.02 8.21 3.15
C ILE A 27 0.20 6.94 3.31
N MET A 28 -0.31 6.37 2.22
CA MET A 28 -1.08 5.13 2.30
C MET A 28 -0.24 3.97 2.82
N GLY A 29 1.03 3.91 2.41
CA GLY A 29 1.96 2.87 2.87
C GLY A 29 2.20 2.93 4.37
N ILE A 30 2.33 4.13 4.92
CA ILE A 30 2.53 4.31 6.38
C ILE A 30 1.31 3.79 7.15
N THR A 31 0.11 4.13 6.70
CA THR A 31 -1.12 3.66 7.33
C THR A 31 -1.24 2.14 7.24
N LEU A 32 -0.93 1.59 6.08
CA LEU A 32 -0.96 0.14 5.89
C LEU A 32 0.03 -0.57 6.82
N GLY A 33 1.25 -0.05 6.95
CA GLY A 33 2.26 -0.62 7.83
C GLY A 33 1.87 -0.58 9.30
N LYS A 34 1.15 0.46 9.72
CA LYS A 34 0.62 0.52 11.08
C LYS A 34 -0.47 -0.53 11.31
N LYS A 35 -1.34 -0.72 10.32
CA LYS A 35 -2.47 -1.64 10.41
C LYS A 35 -2.02 -3.09 10.30
N MET A 36 -1.01 -3.35 9.46
CA MET A 36 -0.50 -4.69 9.16
C MET A 36 1.02 -4.73 9.30
N PRO A 37 1.56 -4.52 10.50
CA PRO A 37 3.02 -4.46 10.68
C PRO A 37 3.74 -5.75 10.27
N GLU A 38 3.05 -6.87 10.26
CA GLU A 38 3.61 -8.17 9.90
C GLU A 38 4.03 -8.28 8.44
N VAL A 39 3.60 -7.34 7.56
CA VAL A 39 4.04 -7.36 6.17
C VAL A 39 5.48 -6.86 6.00
N VAL A 40 6.02 -6.18 7.01
CA VAL A 40 7.39 -5.70 7.02
C VAL A 40 8.29 -6.78 7.56
N GLY A 41 9.33 -7.14 6.80
CA GLY A 41 10.25 -8.20 7.17
C GLY A 41 11.20 -7.81 8.30
N ALA A 42 12.01 -8.78 8.71
CA ALA A 42 13.00 -8.56 9.74
C ALA A 42 14.13 -7.64 9.26
N ASP A 43 14.79 -6.98 10.19
CA ASP A 43 16.00 -6.22 9.90
C ASP A 43 17.08 -7.16 9.38
N VAL A 44 17.94 -6.64 8.50
CA VAL A 44 19.00 -7.43 7.87
C VAL A 44 20.36 -6.78 8.10
N THR A 45 21.39 -7.63 8.18
CA THR A 45 22.77 -7.16 8.31
C THR A 45 23.48 -7.33 6.96
N ASP A 46 24.12 -6.27 6.48
CA ASP A 46 24.84 -6.33 5.21
C ASP A 46 26.24 -6.96 5.37
N LYS A 47 26.96 -7.11 4.26
CA LYS A 47 28.27 -7.73 4.24
C LYS A 47 29.34 -6.96 5.03
N THR A 48 29.10 -5.69 5.32
CA THR A 48 30.02 -4.85 6.10
C THR A 48 29.67 -4.82 7.58
N GLY A 49 28.64 -5.56 8.00
CA GLY A 49 28.19 -5.62 9.39
C GLY A 49 27.22 -4.54 9.80
N LYS A 50 26.74 -3.73 8.86
CA LYS A 50 25.77 -2.67 9.14
C LYS A 50 24.35 -3.20 9.06
N GLU A 51 23.50 -2.74 9.97
CA GLU A 51 22.11 -3.17 10.02
C GLU A 51 21.23 -2.25 9.21
N HIS A 52 20.24 -2.85 8.56
CA HIS A 52 19.22 -2.16 7.78
C HIS A 52 17.84 -2.58 8.28
N LEU A 53 16.95 -1.60 8.40
CA LEU A 53 15.58 -1.87 8.81
C LEU A 53 14.88 -2.74 7.77
N GLY A 54 14.04 -3.65 8.22
CA GLY A 54 13.25 -4.50 7.35
C GLY A 54 12.29 -3.70 6.48
N ILE A 55 12.01 -4.23 5.29
CA ILE A 55 11.04 -3.63 4.37
C ILE A 55 9.99 -4.68 4.02
N ILE A 56 8.92 -4.24 3.36
CA ILE A 56 7.88 -5.15 2.91
C ILE A 56 8.48 -6.24 2.00
N GLU A 57 8.03 -7.48 2.18
CA GLU A 57 8.66 -8.64 1.53
C GLU A 57 8.02 -9.02 0.19
N PHE A 58 7.03 -8.29 -0.26
CA PHE A 58 6.42 -8.50 -1.57
C PHE A 58 6.19 -7.15 -2.26
N PRO A 59 6.09 -7.14 -3.61
CA PRO A 59 5.97 -5.88 -4.34
C PRO A 59 4.64 -5.19 -4.09
N VAL A 60 4.65 -3.86 -4.26
CA VAL A 60 3.45 -3.02 -4.18
C VAL A 60 3.25 -2.37 -5.56
N PRO A 61 2.57 -3.04 -6.48
CA PRO A 61 2.26 -2.41 -7.77
C PRO A 61 1.40 -1.17 -7.58
N ILE A 62 1.73 -0.13 -8.31
CA ILE A 62 0.96 1.11 -8.29
C ILE A 62 0.30 1.25 -9.66
N LEU A 63 -1.03 1.12 -9.68
CA LEU A 63 -1.81 1.14 -10.89
C LEU A 63 -2.34 2.54 -11.16
N LYS A 64 -2.49 2.87 -12.43
CA LYS A 64 -3.06 4.14 -12.84
C LYS A 64 -4.58 4.12 -12.68
N GLY A 65 -5.12 5.21 -12.20
CA GLY A 65 -6.56 5.38 -12.09
C GLY A 65 -6.93 6.81 -12.41
N ASN A 66 -8.19 7.12 -12.23
CA ASN A 66 -8.68 8.50 -12.26
C ASN A 66 -9.67 8.67 -11.11
N ALA A 67 -10.08 9.91 -10.85
CA ALA A 67 -10.95 10.20 -9.71
C ALA A 67 -12.22 9.36 -9.71
N GLU A 68 -12.83 9.19 -10.88
CA GLU A 68 -14.07 8.43 -11.00
C GLU A 68 -13.86 6.94 -10.79
N SER A 69 -12.85 6.34 -11.41
CA SER A 69 -12.58 4.91 -11.25
C SER A 69 -12.18 4.56 -9.82
N ILE A 70 -11.39 5.41 -9.17
CA ILE A 70 -10.97 5.21 -7.79
C ILE A 70 -12.18 5.26 -6.86
N LYS A 71 -13.07 6.23 -7.06
CA LYS A 71 -14.29 6.32 -6.27
C LYS A 71 -15.16 5.07 -6.43
N THR A 72 -15.33 4.60 -7.65
CA THR A 72 -16.11 3.40 -7.94
C THR A 72 -15.51 2.16 -7.25
N ILE A 73 -14.19 1.99 -7.35
CA ILE A 73 -13.50 0.87 -6.70
C ILE A 73 -13.69 0.97 -5.18
N ARG A 74 -13.51 2.15 -4.60
CA ARG A 74 -13.63 2.33 -3.15
C ARG A 74 -15.03 1.97 -2.67
N GLU A 75 -16.05 2.39 -3.38
CA GLU A 75 -17.42 2.09 -3.00
C GLU A 75 -17.72 0.59 -3.06
N ARG A 76 -17.19 -0.11 -4.05
CA ARG A 76 -17.34 -1.56 -4.15
C ARG A 76 -16.65 -2.29 -3.01
N LEU A 77 -15.54 -1.77 -2.51
CA LEU A 77 -14.80 -2.39 -1.42
C LEU A 77 -15.52 -2.33 -0.07
N TYR A 78 -16.59 -1.56 0.04
CA TYR A 78 -17.46 -1.60 1.23
C TYR A 78 -18.42 -2.80 1.22
N GLU A 79 -18.54 -3.50 0.10
CA GLU A 79 -19.42 -4.67 0.02
C GLU A 79 -18.92 -5.82 0.91
N PRO A 80 -19.83 -6.64 1.46
CA PRO A 80 -19.44 -7.72 2.39
C PRO A 80 -18.41 -8.71 1.86
N ASP A 81 -18.40 -8.93 0.54
CA ASP A 81 -17.44 -9.86 -0.08
C ASP A 81 -15.99 -9.45 0.13
N PHE A 82 -15.75 -8.16 0.46
CA PHE A 82 -14.41 -7.61 0.66
C PHE A 82 -14.11 -7.27 2.11
N SER A 83 -14.92 -7.77 3.05
CA SER A 83 -14.82 -7.40 4.47
C SER A 83 -13.50 -7.87 5.14
N ASP A 84 -12.83 -8.87 4.57
CA ASP A 84 -11.56 -9.38 5.09
C ASP A 84 -10.34 -8.65 4.55
N LEU A 85 -10.52 -7.68 3.65
CA LEU A 85 -9.43 -6.88 3.12
C LEU A 85 -9.11 -5.71 4.03
N THR A 86 -7.82 -5.37 4.12
CA THR A 86 -7.42 -4.09 4.70
C THR A 86 -7.39 -3.05 3.59
N VAL A 87 -8.23 -2.05 3.71
CA VAL A 87 -8.36 -1.00 2.69
C VAL A 87 -7.96 0.34 3.30
N VAL A 88 -7.03 1.02 2.64
CA VAL A 88 -6.57 2.35 3.02
C VAL A 88 -6.89 3.31 1.89
N ASP A 89 -7.46 4.45 2.21
CA ASP A 89 -7.67 5.49 1.21
C ASP A 89 -7.06 6.81 1.66
N PHE A 90 -6.81 7.67 0.69
CA PHE A 90 -6.32 9.02 0.90
C PHE A 90 -7.30 9.96 0.20
N SER A 91 -8.05 10.68 0.99
CA SER A 91 -9.11 11.55 0.49
C SER A 91 -8.91 12.98 0.98
N ASP A 92 -9.42 13.91 0.23
CA ASP A 92 -9.58 15.28 0.71
C ASP A 92 -10.70 15.29 1.75
N LEU A 93 -10.40 15.84 2.89
CA LEU A 93 -11.35 15.98 3.99
C LEU A 93 -11.90 17.38 4.06
#